data_54debd93e966a1b8d6060234e451e47f
#
_entry.id   54debd93e966a1b8d6060234e451e47f
#
_cell.length_a   1.000
_cell.length_b   1.000
_cell.length_c   1.000
_cell.angle_alpha   90.00
_cell.angle_beta   90.00
_cell.angle_gamma   90.00
#
_symmetry.space_group_name_H-M   'P 1'
#
loop_
_entity.id
_entity.type
_entity.pdbx_description
1 polymer ?
#
loop_
_entity_poly.entity_id
_entity_poly.type
_entity_poly.pdbx_seq_one_letter_code
_entity_poly.pdbx_strand_id
1 'polypeptide(L)'
;FIGGATTSALHTAVKIAPLYDGPVFHVKDAAQNPILAMQLAGNQREHAIACLRYGQEQLRQELQRKTNQQAQDVIKSEAKNLKASTLSISWEDETLVQPTYKGVRTFEDISINAVRPYINWKHFYNLWGVRVGTPEAEAIRREAEALLDAIQHKHHLSARVGFFEAYGTESSIVVNHEVGCPCCGGVQKQTVIPTPRQSRPNAEGYCLSLCDYVAPQGMNDHIGAFAITVSSSFVEALEALKRQGEPYDSLLMQSLGDRLVEAASEWLHEQVRKTIWGYAPDERLEIQDLYKAKYQGIRPAIGYPSLPDQKTMFLMDELIGLSSINIRLTENGAMYPQASVCGLYIANRKAEYFMI
;
A
#
# COMPACT_ATOMS: atom_id res chain seq x y z
N PHE A 1 -3.65 -4.59 28.38
CA PHE A 1 -4.16 -5.26 27.19
C PHE A 1 -3.69 -4.54 25.93
N ILE A 2 -3.33 -5.29 24.91
CA ILE A 2 -2.93 -4.77 23.60
C ILE A 2 -3.79 -5.46 22.55
N GLY A 3 -4.33 -4.68 21.62
CA GLY A 3 -5.17 -5.18 20.53
C GLY A 3 -5.14 -4.23 19.33
N GLY A 4 -5.86 -4.59 18.28
CA GLY A 4 -6.00 -3.79 17.06
C GLY A 4 -5.32 -4.43 15.84
N ALA A 5 -5.65 -3.90 14.67
CA ALA A 5 -5.24 -4.46 13.38
C ALA A 5 -3.73 -4.47 13.13
N THR A 6 -2.98 -3.60 13.80
CA THR A 6 -1.53 -3.43 13.64
C THR A 6 -0.69 -4.30 14.57
N THR A 7 -1.32 -5.02 15.54
CA THR A 7 -0.62 -5.86 16.49
C THR A 7 -1.04 -7.32 16.34
N SER A 8 -0.11 -8.24 16.61
CA SER A 8 -0.37 -9.68 16.65
C SER A 8 0.13 -10.28 17.97
N ALA A 9 -0.36 -11.48 18.30
CA ALA A 9 0.12 -12.22 19.46
C ALA A 9 1.64 -12.44 19.39
N LEU A 10 2.17 -12.73 18.19
CA LEU A 10 3.60 -12.91 17.95
C LEU A 10 4.37 -11.60 18.18
N HIS A 11 3.89 -10.48 17.61
CA HIS A 11 4.51 -9.16 17.82
C HIS A 11 4.52 -8.78 19.30
N THR A 12 3.40 -9.00 19.98
CA THR A 12 3.29 -8.76 21.43
C THR A 12 4.27 -9.62 22.23
N ALA A 13 4.38 -10.92 21.91
CA ALA A 13 5.27 -11.84 22.61
C ALA A 13 6.76 -11.51 22.41
N VAL A 14 7.15 -11.06 21.20
CA VAL A 14 8.55 -10.89 20.80
C VAL A 14 9.08 -9.47 21.07
N LYS A 15 8.25 -8.45 20.79
CA LYS A 15 8.70 -7.06 20.81
C LYS A 15 8.21 -6.27 22.02
N ILE A 16 7.04 -6.56 22.56
CA ILE A 16 6.42 -5.73 23.60
C ILE A 16 6.59 -6.37 24.99
N ALA A 17 6.20 -7.64 25.14
CA ALA A 17 6.26 -8.31 26.45
C ALA A 17 7.66 -8.35 27.08
N PRO A 18 8.78 -8.48 26.33
CA PRO A 18 10.12 -8.43 26.93
C PRO A 18 10.54 -7.06 27.49
N LEU A 19 9.86 -5.99 27.07
CA LEU A 19 10.18 -4.62 27.50
C LEU A 19 9.30 -4.13 28.67
N TYR A 20 8.44 -5.00 29.19
CA TYR A 20 7.51 -4.66 30.28
C TYR A 20 7.49 -5.74 31.34
N ASP A 21 7.69 -5.37 32.59
CA ASP A 21 7.79 -6.31 33.72
C ASP A 21 6.45 -6.99 34.07
N GLY A 22 5.34 -6.37 33.70
CA GLY A 22 3.99 -6.90 33.93
C GLY A 22 3.50 -7.84 32.83
N PRO A 23 2.36 -8.53 33.03
CA PRO A 23 1.75 -9.37 32.01
C PRO A 23 1.16 -8.51 30.88
N VAL A 24 1.48 -8.83 29.62
CA VAL A 24 1.00 -8.15 28.42
C VAL A 24 0.11 -9.10 27.62
N PHE A 25 -1.19 -8.90 27.68
CA PHE A 25 -2.17 -9.70 26.94
C PHE A 25 -2.46 -9.13 25.58
N HIS A 26 -2.30 -9.93 24.53
CA HIS A 26 -2.80 -9.62 23.21
C HIS A 26 -4.25 -10.09 23.10
N VAL A 27 -5.16 -9.17 22.78
CA VAL A 27 -6.59 -9.41 22.67
C VAL A 27 -7.04 -9.12 21.25
N LYS A 28 -7.50 -10.14 20.54
CA LYS A 28 -7.97 -10.00 19.15
C LYS A 28 -9.29 -9.24 19.06
N ASP A 29 -10.17 -9.43 20.07
CA ASP A 29 -11.51 -8.86 20.11
C ASP A 29 -11.72 -8.17 21.45
N ALA A 30 -12.16 -6.92 21.40
CA ALA A 30 -12.44 -6.11 22.57
C ALA A 30 -13.48 -6.76 23.52
N ALA A 31 -14.37 -7.60 23.00
CA ALA A 31 -15.34 -8.37 23.79
C ALA A 31 -14.68 -9.37 24.77
N GLN A 32 -13.42 -9.73 24.55
CA GLN A 32 -12.66 -10.59 25.47
C GLN A 32 -12.08 -9.83 26.67
N ASN A 33 -11.98 -8.50 26.61
CA ASN A 33 -11.41 -7.69 27.68
C ASN A 33 -12.11 -7.86 29.04
N PRO A 34 -13.46 -7.84 29.14
CA PRO A 34 -14.14 -8.04 30.41
C PRO A 34 -13.87 -9.41 31.04
N ILE A 35 -13.83 -10.47 30.21
CA ILE A 35 -13.57 -11.85 30.65
C ILE A 35 -12.17 -11.96 31.25
N LEU A 36 -11.18 -11.44 30.53
CA LEU A 36 -9.79 -11.41 31.01
C LEU A 36 -9.63 -10.53 32.25
N ALA A 37 -10.32 -9.39 32.32
CA ALA A 37 -10.29 -8.53 33.49
C ALA A 37 -10.85 -9.22 34.73
N MET A 38 -11.97 -9.97 34.59
CA MET A 38 -12.54 -10.78 35.67
C MET A 38 -11.58 -11.88 36.12
N GLN A 39 -10.92 -12.60 35.22
CA GLN A 39 -9.93 -13.62 35.55
C GLN A 39 -8.74 -13.03 36.33
N LEU A 40 -8.28 -11.83 35.93
CA LEU A 40 -7.15 -11.12 36.56
C LEU A 40 -7.54 -10.49 37.91
N ALA A 41 -8.81 -10.18 38.15
CA ALA A 41 -9.31 -9.67 39.41
C ALA A 41 -9.66 -10.78 40.43
N GLY A 42 -9.82 -12.02 39.95
CA GLY A 42 -10.25 -13.17 40.78
C GLY A 42 -9.11 -14.12 41.13
N ASN A 43 -9.48 -15.28 41.69
CA ASN A 43 -8.54 -16.32 42.15
C ASN A 43 -7.78 -17.02 41.00
N GLN A 44 -8.14 -16.74 39.75
CA GLN A 44 -7.49 -17.31 38.55
C GLN A 44 -6.34 -16.45 37.99
N ARG A 45 -5.99 -15.34 38.64
CA ARG A 45 -4.98 -14.38 38.17
C ARG A 45 -3.64 -15.02 37.86
N GLU A 46 -3.09 -15.79 38.80
CA GLU A 46 -1.78 -16.41 38.66
C GLU A 46 -1.78 -17.47 37.55
N HIS A 47 -2.86 -18.24 37.44
CA HIS A 47 -3.04 -19.22 36.39
C HIS A 47 -3.11 -18.54 35.00
N ALA A 48 -3.89 -17.49 34.86
CA ALA A 48 -4.00 -16.72 33.61
C ALA A 48 -2.65 -16.12 33.17
N ILE A 49 -1.87 -15.59 34.12
CA ILE A 49 -0.53 -15.06 33.85
C ILE A 49 0.45 -16.19 33.47
N ALA A 50 0.36 -17.33 34.12
CA ALA A 50 1.23 -18.49 33.79
C ALA A 50 0.93 -19.02 32.38
N CYS A 51 -0.34 -19.19 32.02
CA CYS A 51 -0.77 -19.56 30.67
C CYS A 51 -0.30 -18.56 29.61
N LEU A 52 -0.44 -17.27 29.89
CA LEU A 52 0.03 -16.19 29.01
C LEU A 52 1.55 -16.31 28.74
N ARG A 53 2.35 -16.41 29.81
CA ARG A 53 3.81 -16.50 29.72
C ARG A 53 4.25 -17.75 28.96
N TYR A 54 3.60 -18.88 29.24
CA TYR A 54 3.84 -20.12 28.51
C TYR A 54 3.55 -19.97 27.02
N GLY A 55 2.38 -19.41 26.65
CA GLY A 55 2.00 -19.19 25.26
C GLY A 55 2.94 -18.23 24.53
N GLN A 56 3.36 -17.15 25.20
CA GLN A 56 4.34 -16.22 24.63
C GLN A 56 5.74 -16.87 24.42
N GLU A 57 6.15 -17.74 25.33
CA GLU A 57 7.41 -18.47 25.21
C GLU A 57 7.35 -19.48 24.04
N GLN A 58 6.25 -20.19 23.86
CA GLN A 58 6.05 -21.07 22.70
C GLN A 58 6.14 -20.30 21.37
N LEU A 59 5.52 -19.12 21.29
CA LEU A 59 5.60 -18.25 20.11
C LEU A 59 7.05 -17.78 19.82
N ARG A 60 7.81 -17.43 20.84
CA ARG A 60 9.24 -17.07 20.72
C ARG A 60 10.09 -18.23 20.22
N GLN A 61 9.90 -19.42 20.81
CA GLN A 61 10.61 -20.65 20.41
C GLN A 61 10.27 -21.06 18.97
N GLU A 62 9.00 -20.96 18.59
CA GLU A 62 8.58 -21.26 17.22
C GLU A 62 9.21 -20.30 16.21
N LEU A 63 9.27 -18.99 16.52
CA LEU A 63 9.96 -18.02 15.69
C LEU A 63 11.45 -18.34 15.59
N GLN A 64 12.09 -18.67 16.72
CA GLN A 64 13.50 -18.99 16.77
C GLN A 64 13.83 -20.28 15.99
N ARG A 65 12.96 -21.29 16.06
CA ARG A 65 13.06 -22.51 15.23
C ARG A 65 12.94 -22.18 13.74
N LYS A 66 11.94 -21.38 13.35
CA LYS A 66 11.76 -20.94 11.95
C LYS A 66 12.98 -20.14 11.47
N THR A 67 13.51 -19.24 12.28
CA THR A 67 14.71 -18.45 11.97
C THR A 67 15.96 -19.33 11.83
N ASN A 68 16.15 -20.30 12.74
CA ASN A 68 17.27 -21.23 12.67
C ASN A 68 17.16 -22.21 11.50
N GLN A 69 15.94 -22.68 11.18
CA GLN A 69 15.69 -23.53 10.04
C GLN A 69 15.92 -22.78 8.72
N GLN A 70 15.47 -21.52 8.66
CA GLN A 70 15.75 -20.62 7.55
C GLN A 70 17.26 -20.31 7.41
N ALA A 71 17.97 -20.12 8.52
CA ALA A 71 19.43 -19.95 8.49
C ALA A 71 20.16 -21.21 7.99
N GLN A 72 19.70 -22.42 8.37
CA GLN A 72 20.24 -23.67 7.86
C GLN A 72 19.91 -23.91 6.38
N ASP A 73 18.73 -23.49 5.93
CA ASP A 73 18.34 -23.57 4.52
C ASP A 73 19.13 -22.53 3.67
N VAL A 74 19.45 -21.37 4.24
CA VAL A 74 20.37 -20.39 3.63
C VAL A 74 21.79 -20.98 3.51
N ILE A 75 22.34 -21.60 4.56
CA ILE A 75 23.66 -22.24 4.52
C ILE A 75 23.68 -23.40 3.50
N LYS A 76 22.59 -24.17 3.36
CA LYS A 76 22.45 -25.21 2.34
C LYS A 76 22.28 -24.65 0.93
N SER A 77 21.69 -23.47 0.76
CA SER A 77 21.56 -22.78 -0.53
C SER A 77 22.83 -22.05 -0.93
N GLU A 78 23.60 -21.54 0.02
CA GLU A 78 24.95 -20.98 -0.21
C GLU A 78 25.96 -22.06 -0.66
N ALA A 79 25.76 -23.32 -0.21
CA ALA A 79 26.56 -24.47 -0.69
C ALA A 79 26.25 -24.86 -2.15
N LYS A 80 25.17 -24.35 -2.76
CA LYS A 80 24.85 -24.47 -4.19
C LYS A 80 25.13 -23.16 -4.92
N ASN A 81 26.35 -22.61 -4.85
CA ASN A 81 26.90 -21.52 -5.65
C ASN A 81 25.97 -20.87 -6.72
N LEU A 82 24.73 -20.54 -6.37
CA LEU A 82 23.92 -19.58 -7.09
C LEU A 82 24.30 -18.22 -6.52
N LYS A 83 25.28 -17.56 -7.14
CA LYS A 83 25.48 -16.12 -6.94
C LYS A 83 24.12 -15.47 -7.20
N ALA A 84 23.47 -14.94 -6.15
CA ALA A 84 22.31 -14.12 -6.32
C ALA A 84 22.64 -13.02 -7.33
N SER A 85 22.02 -13.07 -8.49
CA SER A 85 22.30 -12.11 -9.57
C SER A 85 21.26 -10.98 -9.50
N THR A 86 21.69 -9.80 -9.89
CA THR A 86 20.78 -8.69 -10.15
C THR A 86 20.05 -8.99 -11.46
N LEU A 87 18.77 -8.65 -11.54
CA LEU A 87 18.02 -8.75 -12.80
C LEU A 87 18.70 -7.86 -13.84
N SER A 88 19.10 -8.46 -14.97
CA SER A 88 19.64 -7.74 -16.11
C SER A 88 18.60 -7.70 -17.23
N ILE A 89 18.18 -6.50 -17.60
CA ILE A 89 17.29 -6.27 -18.73
C ILE A 89 18.14 -5.85 -19.93
N SER A 90 17.93 -6.47 -21.09
CA SER A 90 18.51 -6.02 -22.36
C SER A 90 17.71 -4.82 -22.86
N TRP A 91 18.15 -3.64 -22.50
CA TRP A 91 17.47 -2.38 -22.82
C TRP A 91 17.48 -2.04 -24.31
N GLU A 92 18.35 -2.65 -25.09
CA GLU A 92 18.41 -2.50 -26.55
C GLU A 92 17.18 -3.07 -27.24
N ASP A 93 16.57 -4.11 -26.63
CA ASP A 93 15.37 -4.79 -27.12
C ASP A 93 14.07 -4.24 -26.52
N GLU A 94 14.16 -3.33 -25.53
CA GLU A 94 12.99 -2.77 -24.86
C GLU A 94 12.51 -1.49 -25.55
N THR A 95 11.22 -1.43 -25.82
CA THR A 95 10.58 -0.20 -26.30
C THR A 95 10.21 0.70 -25.12
N LEU A 96 10.91 1.83 -25.00
CA LEU A 96 10.62 2.86 -24.00
C LEU A 96 9.52 3.80 -24.53
N VAL A 97 8.30 3.60 -24.04
CA VAL A 97 7.15 4.42 -24.44
C VAL A 97 7.16 5.74 -23.69
N GLN A 98 7.10 6.84 -24.44
CA GLN A 98 7.02 8.17 -23.87
C GLN A 98 5.60 8.47 -23.37
N PRO A 99 5.43 9.06 -22.18
CA PRO A 99 4.11 9.49 -21.72
C PRO A 99 3.56 10.63 -22.59
N THR A 100 2.24 10.74 -22.66
CA THR A 100 1.57 11.77 -23.49
C THR A 100 1.84 13.19 -23.01
N TYR A 101 2.29 13.36 -21.79
CA TYR A 101 2.75 14.65 -21.23
C TYR A 101 3.87 14.41 -20.22
N LYS A 102 4.68 15.45 -19.99
CA LYS A 102 5.66 15.53 -18.90
C LYS A 102 5.19 16.51 -17.84
N GLY A 103 5.64 16.31 -16.59
CA GLY A 103 5.20 17.12 -15.44
C GLY A 103 3.91 16.59 -14.82
N VAL A 104 3.24 17.42 -14.03
CA VAL A 104 2.16 17.02 -13.12
C VAL A 104 0.82 17.54 -13.60
N ARG A 105 -0.21 16.68 -13.55
CA ARG A 105 -1.61 17.04 -13.77
C ARG A 105 -2.48 16.63 -12.58
N THR A 106 -3.52 17.41 -12.34
CA THR A 106 -4.56 17.09 -11.36
C THR A 106 -5.80 16.58 -12.11
N PHE A 107 -6.38 15.51 -11.59
CA PHE A 107 -7.66 14.96 -12.00
C PHE A 107 -8.62 15.22 -10.84
N GLU A 108 -9.46 16.22 -11.01
CA GLU A 108 -10.51 16.57 -10.07
C GLU A 108 -11.80 15.83 -10.46
N ASP A 109 -12.73 15.72 -9.51
CA ASP A 109 -14.08 15.21 -9.75
C ASP A 109 -14.15 13.80 -10.34
N ILE A 110 -13.21 12.90 -9.94
CA ILE A 110 -13.31 11.49 -10.31
C ILE A 110 -14.57 10.92 -9.67
N SER A 111 -15.52 10.54 -10.52
CA SER A 111 -16.83 10.06 -10.10
C SER A 111 -16.72 8.73 -9.33
N ILE A 112 -17.43 8.63 -8.21
CA ILE A 112 -17.57 7.36 -7.48
C ILE A 112 -18.13 6.26 -8.40
N ASN A 113 -19.06 6.59 -9.30
CA ASN A 113 -19.62 5.64 -10.26
C ASN A 113 -18.58 5.10 -11.24
N ALA A 114 -17.61 5.90 -11.65
CA ALA A 114 -16.55 5.45 -12.55
C ALA A 114 -15.64 4.41 -11.89
N VAL A 115 -15.41 4.54 -10.59
CA VAL A 115 -14.49 3.66 -9.84
C VAL A 115 -15.20 2.48 -9.15
N ARG A 116 -16.50 2.59 -8.90
CA ARG A 116 -17.33 1.56 -8.22
C ARG A 116 -17.15 0.15 -8.80
N PRO A 117 -17.06 -0.09 -10.13
CA PRO A 117 -16.82 -1.41 -10.70
C PRO A 117 -15.51 -2.06 -10.26
N TYR A 118 -14.51 -1.26 -9.85
CA TYR A 118 -13.18 -1.71 -9.43
C TYR A 118 -13.09 -2.03 -7.93
N ILE A 119 -14.17 -1.87 -7.16
CA ILE A 119 -14.17 -2.18 -5.72
C ILE A 119 -13.93 -3.67 -5.50
N ASN A 120 -12.84 -4.01 -4.83
CA ASN A 120 -12.57 -5.37 -4.39
C ASN A 120 -13.35 -5.68 -3.11
N TRP A 121 -14.56 -6.22 -3.27
CA TRP A 121 -15.46 -6.55 -2.17
C TRP A 121 -14.90 -7.60 -1.21
N LYS A 122 -14.00 -8.47 -1.65
CA LYS A 122 -13.36 -9.44 -0.77
C LYS A 122 -12.55 -8.75 0.34
N HIS A 123 -11.83 -7.67 0.01
CA HIS A 123 -11.11 -6.87 1.01
C HIS A 123 -12.06 -6.13 1.96
N PHE A 124 -13.20 -5.65 1.43
CA PHE A 124 -14.25 -5.06 2.28
C PHE A 124 -14.80 -6.07 3.28
N TYR A 125 -15.18 -7.28 2.84
CA TYR A 125 -15.66 -8.33 3.74
C TYR A 125 -14.64 -8.76 4.79
N ASN A 126 -13.35 -8.84 4.41
CA ASN A 126 -12.28 -9.16 5.36
C ASN A 126 -12.16 -8.12 6.48
N LEU A 127 -12.33 -6.82 6.15
CA LEU A 127 -12.33 -5.75 7.14
C LEU A 127 -13.47 -5.89 8.15
N TRP A 128 -14.65 -6.28 7.66
CA TRP A 128 -15.85 -6.51 8.49
C TRP A 128 -15.91 -7.89 9.15
N GLY A 129 -14.89 -8.73 8.92
CA GLY A 129 -14.79 -10.07 9.51
C GLY A 129 -15.86 -11.04 9.01
N VAL A 130 -16.48 -10.77 7.86
CA VAL A 130 -17.53 -11.62 7.28
C VAL A 130 -16.98 -12.47 6.14
N ARG A 131 -17.54 -13.65 5.94
CA ARG A 131 -17.13 -14.56 4.89
C ARG A 131 -17.96 -14.32 3.62
N VAL A 132 -17.29 -14.32 2.47
CA VAL A 132 -17.94 -14.23 1.17
C VAL A 132 -19.03 -15.32 1.02
N GLY A 133 -20.20 -14.93 0.54
CA GLY A 133 -21.32 -15.86 0.28
C GLY A 133 -22.18 -16.18 1.52
N THR A 134 -21.98 -15.47 2.65
CA THR A 134 -22.84 -15.59 3.81
C THR A 134 -23.94 -14.51 3.82
N PRO A 135 -25.10 -14.75 4.49
CA PRO A 135 -26.13 -13.74 4.63
C PRO A 135 -25.66 -12.42 5.24
N GLU A 136 -24.70 -12.47 6.17
CA GLU A 136 -24.08 -11.30 6.80
C GLU A 136 -23.26 -10.48 5.78
N ALA A 137 -22.50 -11.16 4.89
CA ALA A 137 -21.76 -10.50 3.82
C ALA A 137 -22.72 -9.84 2.81
N GLU A 138 -23.84 -10.46 2.50
CA GLU A 138 -24.87 -9.87 1.64
C GLU A 138 -25.59 -8.69 2.31
N ALA A 139 -25.81 -8.76 3.62
CA ALA A 139 -26.41 -7.66 4.37
C ALA A 139 -25.50 -6.43 4.38
N ILE A 140 -24.25 -6.57 4.81
CA ILE A 140 -23.29 -5.45 4.84
C ILE A 140 -23.00 -4.91 3.43
N ARG A 141 -23.04 -5.76 2.40
CA ARG A 141 -22.93 -5.33 1.01
C ARG A 141 -24.08 -4.42 0.61
N ARG A 142 -25.32 -4.79 0.90
CA ARG A 142 -26.50 -3.95 0.60
C ARG A 142 -26.43 -2.60 1.26
N GLU A 143 -26.00 -2.54 2.53
CA GLU A 143 -25.81 -1.29 3.24
C GLU A 143 -24.71 -0.43 2.63
N ALA A 144 -23.58 -1.04 2.27
CA ALA A 144 -22.48 -0.37 1.58
C ALA A 144 -22.90 0.18 0.21
N GLU A 145 -23.64 -0.60 -0.57
CA GLU A 145 -24.15 -0.16 -1.87
C GLU A 145 -25.18 0.96 -1.74
N ALA A 146 -26.08 0.88 -0.74
CA ALA A 146 -27.03 1.97 -0.44
C ALA A 146 -26.30 3.27 -0.02
N LEU A 147 -25.24 3.16 0.77
CA LEU A 147 -24.42 4.34 1.12
C LEU A 147 -23.71 4.89 -0.11
N LEU A 148 -23.13 4.04 -0.99
CA LEU A 148 -22.53 4.49 -2.25
C LEU A 148 -23.54 5.25 -3.12
N ASP A 149 -24.79 4.76 -3.21
CA ASP A 149 -25.87 5.43 -3.96
C ASP A 149 -26.20 6.80 -3.36
N ALA A 150 -26.18 6.93 -2.04
CA ALA A 150 -26.46 8.19 -1.33
C ALA A 150 -25.34 9.23 -1.49
N ILE A 151 -24.08 8.79 -1.64
CA ILE A 151 -22.91 9.68 -1.64
C ILE A 151 -22.36 9.98 -3.04
N GLN A 152 -22.66 9.18 -4.06
CA GLN A 152 -22.04 9.24 -5.40
C GLN A 152 -22.18 10.58 -6.13
N HIS A 153 -23.21 11.37 -5.79
CA HIS A 153 -23.44 12.71 -6.38
C HIS A 153 -23.01 13.86 -5.47
N LYS A 154 -22.58 13.55 -4.25
CA LYS A 154 -22.19 14.56 -3.25
C LYS A 154 -20.69 14.64 -3.07
N HIS A 155 -20.01 13.52 -3.31
CA HIS A 155 -18.58 13.36 -3.10
C HIS A 155 -17.92 12.78 -4.34
N HIS A 156 -16.65 13.06 -4.46
CA HIS A 156 -15.78 12.61 -5.55
C HIS A 156 -14.40 12.22 -5.00
N LEU A 157 -13.55 11.73 -5.87
CA LEU A 157 -12.14 11.53 -5.58
C LEU A 157 -11.31 12.49 -6.42
N SER A 158 -10.11 12.76 -5.94
CA SER A 158 -9.14 13.56 -6.67
C SER A 158 -7.84 12.81 -6.79
N ALA A 159 -7.15 12.99 -7.91
CA ALA A 159 -5.85 12.37 -8.14
C ALA A 159 -4.84 13.40 -8.66
N ARG A 160 -3.59 13.16 -8.32
CA ARG A 160 -2.44 13.87 -8.84
C ARG A 160 -1.54 12.87 -9.55
N VAL A 161 -1.17 13.14 -10.80
CA VAL A 161 -0.31 12.24 -11.58
C VAL A 161 0.77 13.06 -12.25
N GLY A 162 2.02 12.66 -12.06
CA GLY A 162 3.18 13.26 -12.71
C GLY A 162 3.99 12.23 -13.48
N PHE A 163 4.53 12.60 -14.65
CA PHE A 163 5.46 11.79 -15.41
C PHE A 163 6.77 12.55 -15.56
N PHE A 164 7.86 11.86 -15.27
CA PHE A 164 9.18 12.44 -15.17
C PHE A 164 10.19 11.55 -15.87
N GLU A 165 11.16 12.18 -16.53
CA GLU A 165 12.33 11.47 -17.00
C GLU A 165 13.10 10.89 -15.82
N ALA A 166 13.49 9.62 -15.91
CA ALA A 166 14.14 8.92 -14.84
C ALA A 166 15.12 7.87 -15.35
N TYR A 167 16.04 7.47 -14.47
CA TYR A 167 16.93 6.35 -14.74
C TYR A 167 17.18 5.53 -13.46
N GLY A 168 17.41 4.24 -13.67
CA GLY A 168 17.77 3.30 -12.61
C GLY A 168 19.27 3.37 -12.30
N THR A 169 19.61 3.22 -11.01
CA THR A 169 20.97 2.99 -10.50
C THR A 169 21.02 1.61 -9.82
N GLU A 170 22.09 1.28 -9.09
CA GLU A 170 22.19 0.01 -8.36
C GLU A 170 21.15 -0.16 -7.24
N SER A 171 20.67 0.94 -6.64
CA SER A 171 19.81 0.92 -5.45
C SER A 171 18.77 2.03 -5.39
N SER A 172 18.60 2.80 -6.45
CA SER A 172 17.71 3.96 -6.48
C SER A 172 17.18 4.24 -7.88
N ILE A 173 16.07 4.95 -7.94
CA ILE A 173 15.58 5.62 -9.16
C ILE A 173 15.89 7.10 -9.03
N VAL A 174 16.59 7.67 -10.01
CA VAL A 174 16.85 9.11 -10.08
C VAL A 174 15.84 9.74 -11.01
N VAL A 175 15.14 10.75 -10.53
CA VAL A 175 14.04 11.43 -11.19
C VAL A 175 14.45 12.85 -11.52
N ASN A 176 14.39 13.24 -12.80
CA ASN A 176 14.64 14.60 -13.25
C ASN A 176 13.31 15.37 -13.29
N HIS A 177 13.25 16.49 -12.60
CA HIS A 177 12.05 17.33 -12.61
C HIS A 177 12.42 18.82 -12.51
N GLU A 178 11.49 19.67 -12.87
CA GLU A 178 11.63 21.10 -12.80
C GLU A 178 10.94 21.65 -11.55
N VAL A 179 11.64 22.49 -10.80
CA VAL A 179 11.11 23.17 -9.61
C VAL A 179 11.11 24.67 -9.86
N GLY A 180 10.04 25.34 -9.49
CA GLY A 180 9.91 26.80 -9.60
C GLY A 180 8.77 27.25 -10.50
N CYS A 181 8.69 28.57 -10.72
CA CYS A 181 7.64 29.16 -11.53
C CYS A 181 7.98 29.01 -13.04
N PRO A 182 7.08 28.43 -13.84
CA PRO A 182 7.28 28.32 -15.28
C PRO A 182 7.50 29.66 -15.99
N CYS A 183 7.03 30.79 -15.39
CA CYS A 183 7.14 32.12 -15.97
C CYS A 183 8.48 32.83 -15.69
N CYS A 184 9.25 32.42 -14.67
CA CYS A 184 10.54 33.04 -14.34
C CYS A 184 11.75 32.08 -14.49
N GLY A 185 11.54 30.92 -15.11
CA GLY A 185 12.56 29.88 -15.33
C GLY A 185 12.62 28.89 -14.19
N GLY A 186 12.19 27.66 -14.45
CA GLY A 186 12.32 26.55 -13.52
C GLY A 186 13.78 26.12 -13.40
N VAL A 187 14.15 25.61 -12.24
CA VAL A 187 15.46 25.00 -11.99
C VAL A 187 15.32 23.49 -12.13
N GLN A 188 16.17 22.88 -12.95
CA GLN A 188 16.26 21.42 -13.04
C GLN A 188 16.77 20.87 -11.73
N LYS A 189 16.04 19.91 -11.15
CA LYS A 189 16.37 19.21 -9.92
C LYS A 189 16.33 17.72 -10.13
N GLN A 190 17.13 17.00 -9.35
CA GLN A 190 17.09 15.56 -9.27
C GLN A 190 16.59 15.14 -7.89
N THR A 191 15.60 14.25 -7.88
CA THR A 191 15.14 13.57 -6.66
C THR A 191 15.53 12.11 -6.75
N VAL A 192 16.20 11.61 -5.71
CA VAL A 192 16.65 10.22 -5.62
C VAL A 192 15.68 9.44 -4.75
N ILE A 193 15.02 8.45 -5.34
CA ILE A 193 14.10 7.54 -4.64
C ILE A 193 14.86 6.25 -4.32
N PRO A 194 15.14 5.96 -3.04
CA PRO A 194 15.76 4.71 -2.65
C PRO A 194 14.85 3.52 -2.94
N THR A 195 15.39 2.51 -3.60
CA THR A 195 14.66 1.27 -3.93
C THR A 195 15.45 0.08 -3.38
N PRO A 196 15.14 -0.34 -2.15
CA PRO A 196 15.87 -1.44 -1.53
C PRO A 196 15.73 -2.73 -2.34
N ARG A 197 16.80 -3.52 -2.31
CA ARG A 197 16.88 -4.79 -3.05
C ARG A 197 16.49 -5.95 -2.14
N GLN A 198 15.85 -6.97 -2.70
CA GLN A 198 15.57 -8.20 -2.00
C GLN A 198 16.85 -8.80 -1.40
N SER A 199 16.74 -9.26 -0.16
CA SER A 199 17.83 -9.96 0.53
C SER A 199 17.94 -11.44 0.13
N ARG A 200 16.91 -11.98 -0.52
CA ARG A 200 16.83 -13.37 -0.98
C ARG A 200 16.40 -13.41 -2.44
N PRO A 201 17.03 -14.30 -3.26
CA PRO A 201 16.65 -14.43 -4.65
C PRO A 201 15.23 -15.00 -4.79
N ASN A 202 14.54 -14.58 -5.85
CA ASN A 202 13.28 -15.16 -6.28
C ASN A 202 13.50 -16.57 -6.90
N ALA A 203 12.44 -17.19 -7.42
CA ALA A 203 12.50 -18.53 -8.02
C ALA A 203 13.46 -18.62 -9.23
N GLU A 204 13.74 -17.49 -9.89
CA GLU A 204 14.63 -17.39 -11.05
C GLU A 204 16.09 -17.08 -10.65
N GLY A 205 16.37 -16.89 -9.36
CA GLY A 205 17.71 -16.63 -8.85
C GLY A 205 18.09 -15.13 -8.78
N TYR A 206 17.13 -14.21 -8.96
CA TYR A 206 17.37 -12.77 -8.91
C TYR A 206 16.93 -12.14 -7.58
N CYS A 207 17.75 -11.22 -7.07
CA CYS A 207 17.35 -10.29 -6.01
C CYS A 207 16.83 -9.00 -6.66
N LEU A 208 15.53 -8.81 -6.68
CA LEU A 208 14.85 -7.72 -7.37
C LEU A 208 14.91 -6.41 -6.58
N SER A 209 14.96 -5.31 -7.33
CA SER A 209 14.73 -3.94 -6.86
C SER A 209 13.91 -3.18 -7.89
N LEU A 210 13.13 -2.19 -7.48
CA LEU A 210 12.32 -1.39 -8.41
C LEU A 210 13.19 -0.64 -9.45
N CYS A 211 14.42 -0.26 -9.10
CA CYS A 211 15.35 0.38 -10.04
C CYS A 211 15.75 -0.52 -11.20
N ASP A 212 15.65 -1.84 -11.07
CA ASP A 212 15.98 -2.78 -12.16
C ASP A 212 15.01 -2.64 -13.34
N TYR A 213 13.82 -2.10 -13.12
CA TYR A 213 12.78 -1.92 -14.13
C TYR A 213 12.77 -0.54 -14.79
N VAL A 214 13.73 0.31 -14.46
CA VAL A 214 13.93 1.64 -15.06
C VAL A 214 15.26 1.63 -15.78
N ALA A 215 15.28 2.11 -17.03
CA ALA A 215 16.47 2.07 -17.86
C ALA A 215 17.64 2.87 -17.27
N PRO A 216 18.89 2.51 -17.57
CA PRO A 216 20.05 3.24 -17.11
C PRO A 216 20.12 4.65 -17.70
N GLN A 217 20.95 5.50 -17.11
CA GLN A 217 21.12 6.88 -17.54
C GLN A 217 21.46 6.99 -19.04
N GLY A 218 20.82 7.93 -19.71
CA GLY A 218 21.04 8.21 -21.15
C GLY A 218 20.04 7.52 -22.09
N MET A 219 19.11 6.68 -21.56
CA MET A 219 18.13 5.96 -22.38
C MET A 219 16.75 6.64 -22.45
N ASN A 220 16.57 7.81 -21.81
CA ASN A 220 15.33 8.60 -21.87
C ASN A 220 14.07 7.81 -21.44
N ASP A 221 14.19 7.06 -20.34
CA ASP A 221 13.06 6.37 -19.70
C ASP A 221 12.30 7.31 -18.76
N HIS A 222 11.12 6.89 -18.35
CA HIS A 222 10.21 7.67 -17.52
C HIS A 222 9.64 6.83 -16.38
N ILE A 223 9.32 7.50 -15.29
CA ILE A 223 8.43 6.97 -14.25
C ILE A 223 7.21 7.86 -14.08
N GLY A 224 6.13 7.28 -13.57
CA GLY A 224 5.00 8.04 -13.06
C GLY A 224 5.03 8.09 -11.55
N ALA A 225 4.52 9.19 -10.99
CA ALA A 225 4.18 9.31 -9.57
C ALA A 225 2.70 9.65 -9.46
N PHE A 226 1.99 9.08 -8.49
CA PHE A 226 0.57 9.34 -8.31
C PHE A 226 0.18 9.46 -6.85
N ALA A 227 -0.88 10.20 -6.59
CA ALA A 227 -1.61 10.20 -5.34
C ALA A 227 -3.11 10.33 -5.62
N ILE A 228 -3.92 9.66 -4.81
CA ILE A 228 -5.39 9.67 -4.90
C ILE A 228 -5.94 9.86 -3.50
N THR A 229 -7.02 10.63 -3.39
CA THR A 229 -7.70 10.86 -2.10
C THR A 229 -9.20 11.09 -2.32
N VAL A 230 -9.96 10.97 -1.24
CA VAL A 230 -11.37 11.37 -1.21
C VAL A 230 -11.51 12.88 -1.10
N SER A 231 -12.63 13.45 -1.58
CA SER A 231 -12.91 14.89 -1.50
C SER A 231 -13.00 15.40 -0.06
N SER A 232 -12.73 16.70 0.14
CA SER A 232 -12.88 17.34 1.46
C SER A 232 -14.29 17.18 2.01
N SER A 233 -15.32 17.24 1.15
CA SER A 233 -16.72 17.04 1.55
C SER A 233 -16.98 15.63 2.09
N PHE A 234 -16.28 14.61 1.58
CA PHE A 234 -16.35 13.25 2.13
C PHE A 234 -15.75 13.19 3.55
N VAL A 235 -14.60 13.84 3.73
CA VAL A 235 -13.94 13.91 5.05
C VAL A 235 -14.82 14.64 6.06
N GLU A 236 -15.42 15.78 5.68
CA GLU A 236 -16.32 16.53 6.53
C GLU A 236 -17.55 15.73 6.94
N ALA A 237 -18.15 14.97 6.01
CA ALA A 237 -19.27 14.09 6.30
C ALA A 237 -18.88 12.96 7.27
N LEU A 238 -17.73 12.33 7.08
CA LEU A 238 -17.20 11.31 7.99
C LEU A 238 -16.97 11.88 9.40
N GLU A 239 -16.35 13.04 9.51
CA GLU A 239 -16.12 13.71 10.80
C GLU A 239 -17.43 14.16 11.46
N ALA A 240 -18.45 14.52 10.68
CA ALA A 240 -19.78 14.81 11.21
C ALA A 240 -20.42 13.57 11.85
N LEU A 241 -20.37 12.40 11.20
CA LEU A 241 -20.86 11.13 11.76
C LEU A 241 -20.14 10.78 13.06
N LYS A 242 -18.83 10.95 13.12
CA LYS A 242 -18.05 10.72 14.36
C LYS A 242 -18.50 11.65 15.50
N ARG A 243 -18.72 12.93 15.22
CA ARG A 243 -19.18 13.91 16.22
C ARG A 243 -20.61 13.65 16.71
N GLN A 244 -21.47 13.11 15.87
CA GLN A 244 -22.84 12.74 16.20
C GLN A 244 -22.92 11.47 17.05
N GLY A 245 -21.80 10.74 17.19
CA GLY A 245 -21.76 9.49 17.95
C GLY A 245 -22.37 8.32 17.19
N GLU A 246 -22.28 8.34 15.86
CA GLU A 246 -22.73 7.25 14.97
C GLU A 246 -21.55 6.34 14.59
N PRO A 247 -21.11 5.43 15.48
CA PRO A 247 -19.88 4.66 15.28
C PRO A 247 -19.98 3.67 14.12
N TYR A 248 -21.17 3.09 13.92
CA TYR A 248 -21.39 2.14 12.82
C TYR A 248 -21.32 2.83 11.47
N ASP A 249 -22.07 3.92 11.27
CA ASP A 249 -22.11 4.65 10.00
C ASP A 249 -20.77 5.31 9.68
N SER A 250 -20.07 5.81 10.70
CA SER A 250 -18.72 6.35 10.51
C SER A 250 -17.72 5.26 10.10
N LEU A 251 -17.81 4.06 10.67
CA LEU A 251 -16.96 2.92 10.28
C LEU A 251 -17.29 2.45 8.85
N LEU A 252 -18.57 2.36 8.50
CA LEU A 252 -19.03 1.99 7.17
C LEU A 252 -18.51 2.99 6.13
N MET A 253 -18.71 4.29 6.37
CA MET A 253 -18.25 5.35 5.49
C MET A 253 -16.72 5.37 5.36
N GLN A 254 -15.98 5.22 6.46
CA GLN A 254 -14.52 5.14 6.44
C GLN A 254 -14.03 3.94 5.64
N SER A 255 -14.60 2.76 5.88
CA SER A 255 -14.22 1.53 5.17
C SER A 255 -14.52 1.61 3.67
N LEU A 256 -15.59 2.29 3.28
CA LEU A 256 -15.88 2.59 1.87
C LEU A 256 -14.90 3.61 1.29
N GLY A 257 -14.52 4.64 2.04
CA GLY A 257 -13.50 5.60 1.61
C GLY A 257 -12.18 4.89 1.24
N ASP A 258 -11.71 3.98 2.08
CA ASP A 258 -10.51 3.19 1.81
C ASP A 258 -10.67 2.30 0.55
N ARG A 259 -11.86 1.69 0.36
CA ARG A 259 -12.12 0.88 -0.85
C ARG A 259 -12.25 1.71 -2.11
N LEU A 260 -12.79 2.92 -2.01
CA LEU A 260 -12.92 3.85 -3.14
C LEU A 260 -11.56 4.34 -3.65
N VAL A 261 -10.62 4.69 -2.76
CA VAL A 261 -9.28 5.11 -3.22
C VAL A 261 -8.48 3.96 -3.82
N GLU A 262 -8.63 2.74 -3.30
CA GLU A 262 -8.03 1.55 -3.90
C GLU A 262 -8.65 1.24 -5.28
N ALA A 263 -9.98 1.33 -5.40
CA ALA A 263 -10.69 1.16 -6.66
C ALA A 263 -10.29 2.24 -7.68
N ALA A 264 -10.16 3.49 -7.23
CA ALA A 264 -9.68 4.57 -8.06
C ALA A 264 -8.23 4.38 -8.52
N SER A 265 -7.40 3.71 -7.71
CA SER A 265 -6.03 3.36 -8.11
C SER A 265 -6.00 2.33 -9.23
N GLU A 266 -6.91 1.34 -9.22
CA GLU A 266 -7.07 0.39 -10.33
C GLU A 266 -7.56 1.08 -11.59
N TRP A 267 -8.65 1.86 -11.46
CA TRP A 267 -9.22 2.63 -12.56
C TRP A 267 -8.20 3.59 -13.18
N LEU A 268 -7.50 4.37 -12.37
CA LEU A 268 -6.51 5.34 -12.85
C LEU A 268 -5.31 4.64 -13.51
N HIS A 269 -4.85 3.51 -12.95
CA HIS A 269 -3.77 2.75 -13.56
C HIS A 269 -4.17 2.20 -14.93
N GLU A 270 -5.41 1.77 -15.11
CA GLU A 270 -5.92 1.40 -16.43
C GLU A 270 -5.88 2.59 -17.40
N GLN A 271 -6.33 3.79 -16.97
CA GLN A 271 -6.24 5.01 -17.79
C GLN A 271 -4.78 5.34 -18.13
N VAL A 272 -3.86 5.17 -17.17
CA VAL A 272 -2.42 5.38 -17.40
C VAL A 272 -1.90 4.40 -18.44
N ARG A 273 -2.19 3.12 -18.33
CA ARG A 273 -1.72 2.10 -19.27
C ARG A 273 -2.24 2.31 -20.69
N LYS A 274 -3.53 2.65 -20.80
CA LYS A 274 -4.22 2.70 -22.11
C LYS A 274 -4.11 4.05 -22.82
N THR A 275 -4.18 5.15 -22.06
CA THR A 275 -4.35 6.49 -22.67
C THR A 275 -3.41 7.56 -22.14
N ILE A 276 -3.19 7.66 -20.83
CA ILE A 276 -2.47 8.77 -20.22
C ILE A 276 -0.95 8.64 -20.46
N TRP A 277 -0.41 7.43 -20.29
CA TRP A 277 0.94 7.07 -20.73
C TRP A 277 0.89 6.31 -22.06
N GLY A 278 -0.02 5.35 -22.17
CA GLY A 278 -0.31 4.66 -23.44
C GLY A 278 0.65 3.52 -23.77
N TYR A 279 1.28 2.89 -22.77
CA TYR A 279 2.20 1.77 -23.02
C TYR A 279 1.50 0.42 -23.26
N ALA A 280 0.19 0.34 -23.02
CA ALA A 280 -0.64 -0.82 -23.30
C ALA A 280 -2.01 -0.41 -23.87
N PRO A 281 -2.06 0.29 -25.04
CA PRO A 281 -3.32 0.89 -25.53
C PRO A 281 -4.37 -0.16 -25.93
N ASP A 282 -3.95 -1.34 -26.34
CA ASP A 282 -4.82 -2.43 -26.79
C ASP A 282 -5.20 -3.41 -25.69
N GLU A 283 -4.86 -3.11 -24.41
CA GLU A 283 -5.13 -3.95 -23.25
C GLU A 283 -6.65 -4.19 -23.10
N ARG A 284 -7.02 -5.46 -22.95
CA ARG A 284 -8.41 -5.90 -22.69
C ARG A 284 -8.40 -6.90 -21.55
N LEU A 285 -8.56 -6.39 -20.32
CA LEU A 285 -8.53 -7.17 -19.10
C LEU A 285 -9.89 -7.08 -18.40
N GLU A 286 -10.33 -8.20 -17.89
CA GLU A 286 -11.47 -8.27 -16.98
C GLU A 286 -11.04 -7.83 -15.57
N ILE A 287 -12.00 -7.39 -14.74
CA ILE A 287 -11.73 -6.98 -13.35
C ILE A 287 -10.97 -8.05 -12.57
N GLN A 288 -11.28 -9.33 -12.81
CA GLN A 288 -10.58 -10.45 -12.16
C GLN A 288 -9.10 -10.57 -12.57
N ASP A 289 -8.74 -10.11 -13.76
CA ASP A 289 -7.36 -10.09 -14.23
C ASP A 289 -6.60 -8.91 -13.63
N LEU A 290 -7.27 -7.77 -13.42
CA LEU A 290 -6.70 -6.62 -12.69
C LEU A 290 -6.33 -7.02 -11.26
N TYR A 291 -7.22 -7.73 -10.54
CA TYR A 291 -6.92 -8.22 -9.18
C TYR A 291 -5.76 -9.23 -9.11
N LYS A 292 -5.42 -9.86 -10.23
CA LYS A 292 -4.28 -10.77 -10.37
C LYS A 292 -3.05 -10.08 -10.95
N ALA A 293 -3.08 -8.75 -11.11
CA ALA A 293 -2.02 -7.94 -11.69
C ALA A 293 -1.51 -8.46 -13.05
N LYS A 294 -2.42 -8.92 -13.94
CA LYS A 294 -2.07 -9.43 -15.26
C LYS A 294 -1.83 -8.33 -16.31
N TYR A 295 -1.75 -7.11 -15.90
CA TYR A 295 -1.45 -5.97 -16.74
C TYR A 295 0.06 -5.77 -16.90
N GLN A 296 0.46 -5.05 -17.95
CA GLN A 296 1.83 -4.61 -18.14
C GLN A 296 2.19 -3.51 -17.13
N GLY A 297 3.44 -3.54 -16.64
CA GLY A 297 3.94 -2.57 -15.67
C GLY A 297 3.41 -2.82 -14.25
N ILE A 298 3.81 -1.96 -13.33
CA ILE A 298 3.39 -2.03 -11.93
C ILE A 298 3.10 -0.64 -11.35
N ARG A 299 2.31 -0.61 -10.27
CA ARG A 299 2.07 0.60 -9.46
C ARG A 299 2.41 0.36 -7.99
N PRO A 300 3.70 0.26 -7.65
CA PRO A 300 4.10 0.06 -6.26
C PRO A 300 3.68 1.26 -5.41
N ALA A 301 2.84 0.99 -4.39
CA ALA A 301 2.43 2.00 -3.42
C ALA A 301 3.46 2.09 -2.28
N ILE A 302 3.64 3.30 -1.73
CA ILE A 302 4.55 3.55 -0.63
C ILE A 302 4.00 2.92 0.65
N GLY A 303 4.88 2.31 1.45
CA GLY A 303 4.52 1.53 2.64
C GLY A 303 4.19 0.07 2.35
N TYR A 304 4.15 -0.34 1.07
CA TYR A 304 3.95 -1.73 0.64
C TYR A 304 5.28 -2.49 0.43
N PRO A 305 5.25 -3.83 0.35
CA PRO A 305 6.47 -4.64 0.42
C PRO A 305 7.59 -4.28 -0.56
N SER A 306 7.28 -3.81 -1.78
CA SER A 306 8.31 -3.43 -2.77
C SER A 306 8.85 -1.99 -2.60
N LEU A 307 8.17 -1.15 -1.79
CA LEU A 307 8.57 0.24 -1.50
C LEU A 307 8.22 0.60 -0.04
N PRO A 308 8.84 -0.06 0.96
CA PRO A 308 8.37 -0.06 2.35
C PRO A 308 8.66 1.23 3.13
N ASP A 309 9.62 2.06 2.67
CA ASP A 309 10.01 3.26 3.43
C ASP A 309 8.95 4.36 3.30
N GLN A 310 8.23 4.59 4.40
CA GLN A 310 7.20 5.63 4.51
C GLN A 310 7.76 7.05 4.27
N LYS A 311 9.05 7.29 4.51
CA LYS A 311 9.69 8.59 4.27
C LYS A 311 9.74 8.96 2.78
N THR A 312 9.64 7.99 1.88
CA THR A 312 9.49 8.22 0.44
C THR A 312 8.29 9.11 0.13
N MET A 313 7.30 9.19 1.02
CA MET A 313 6.14 10.07 0.88
C MET A 313 6.52 11.56 0.76
N PHE A 314 7.57 12.00 1.46
CA PHE A 314 8.07 13.39 1.34
C PHE A 314 8.69 13.67 -0.03
N LEU A 315 9.30 12.66 -0.65
CA LEU A 315 9.82 12.77 -2.01
C LEU A 315 8.67 12.84 -3.03
N MET A 316 7.56 12.14 -2.77
CA MET A 316 6.35 12.25 -3.60
C MET A 316 5.71 13.64 -3.48
N ASP A 317 5.66 14.21 -2.26
CA ASP A 317 5.15 15.57 -2.07
C ASP A 317 6.00 16.59 -2.83
N GLU A 318 7.32 16.43 -2.83
CA GLU A 318 8.23 17.25 -3.64
C GLU A 318 7.96 17.11 -5.14
N LEU A 319 7.72 15.88 -5.63
CA LEU A 319 7.54 15.61 -7.06
C LEU A 319 6.17 16.07 -7.58
N ILE A 320 5.10 15.79 -6.84
CA ILE A 320 3.74 15.98 -7.35
C ILE A 320 2.88 16.94 -6.53
N GLY A 321 3.34 17.45 -5.37
CA GLY A 321 2.64 18.46 -4.57
C GLY A 321 1.31 17.94 -4.03
N LEU A 322 1.35 17.08 -3.01
CA LEU A 322 0.20 16.38 -2.42
C LEU A 322 -0.86 17.34 -1.86
N SER A 323 -0.45 18.51 -1.36
CA SER A 323 -1.35 19.53 -0.83
C SER A 323 -2.35 20.08 -1.87
N SER A 324 -2.03 19.97 -3.17
CA SER A 324 -2.92 20.41 -4.26
C SER A 324 -4.22 19.61 -4.36
N ILE A 325 -4.26 18.41 -3.77
CA ILE A 325 -5.47 17.58 -3.64
C ILE A 325 -5.85 17.36 -2.17
N ASN A 326 -5.48 18.32 -1.30
CA ASN A 326 -5.79 18.31 0.14
C ASN A 326 -5.18 17.14 0.94
N ILE A 327 -4.14 16.48 0.44
CA ILE A 327 -3.37 15.53 1.24
C ILE A 327 -2.33 16.29 2.06
N ARG A 328 -2.28 16.00 3.37
CA ARG A 328 -1.25 16.49 4.31
C ARG A 328 -0.47 15.30 4.83
N LEU A 329 0.80 15.51 5.08
CA LEU A 329 1.66 14.49 5.69
C LEU A 329 1.88 14.79 7.18
N THR A 330 1.86 13.74 7.99
CA THR A 330 2.36 13.80 9.36
C THR A 330 3.89 13.80 9.36
N GLU A 331 4.51 14.06 10.51
CA GLU A 331 5.97 14.01 10.67
C GLU A 331 6.60 12.65 10.27
N ASN A 332 5.82 11.57 10.34
CA ASN A 332 6.23 10.22 9.96
C ASN A 332 5.84 9.84 8.52
N GLY A 333 5.30 10.79 7.74
CA GLY A 333 4.90 10.55 6.35
C GLY A 333 3.52 9.87 6.19
N ALA A 334 2.70 9.75 7.24
CA ALA A 334 1.34 9.26 7.08
C ALA A 334 0.46 10.33 6.43
N MET A 335 -0.43 9.90 5.52
CA MET A 335 -1.34 10.80 4.80
C MET A 335 -2.60 11.10 5.62
N TYR A 336 -3.07 12.32 5.51
CA TYR A 336 -4.41 12.75 5.89
C TYR A 336 -5.06 13.46 4.70
N PRO A 337 -6.27 13.07 4.29
CA PRO A 337 -7.15 12.04 4.85
C PRO A 337 -6.52 10.64 4.83
N GLN A 338 -6.95 9.77 5.77
CA GLN A 338 -6.49 8.38 5.83
C GLN A 338 -6.85 7.61 4.55
N ALA A 339 -8.07 7.84 4.01
CA ALA A 339 -8.49 7.34 2.71
C ALA A 339 -7.72 8.05 1.60
N SER A 340 -6.44 7.72 1.46
CA SER A 340 -5.51 8.19 0.44
C SER A 340 -4.51 7.10 0.08
N VAL A 341 -4.04 7.11 -1.16
CA VAL A 341 -2.99 6.21 -1.63
C VAL A 341 -1.99 6.98 -2.48
N CYS A 342 -0.72 6.63 -2.40
CA CYS A 342 0.35 7.26 -3.16
C CYS A 342 1.39 6.21 -3.58
N GLY A 343 1.98 6.38 -4.76
CA GLY A 343 2.95 5.43 -5.28
C GLY A 343 3.55 5.85 -6.62
N LEU A 344 4.21 4.89 -7.26
CA LEU A 344 4.86 5.06 -8.55
C LEU A 344 4.13 4.28 -9.64
N TYR A 345 4.32 4.66 -10.91
CA TYR A 345 4.03 3.86 -12.09
C TYR A 345 5.35 3.52 -12.79
N ILE A 346 5.55 2.24 -13.07
CA ILE A 346 6.68 1.72 -13.84
C ILE A 346 6.10 0.94 -15.03
N ALA A 347 6.43 1.38 -16.24
CA ALA A 347 5.79 0.88 -17.47
C ALA A 347 6.43 -0.39 -18.03
N ASN A 348 7.61 -0.80 -17.53
CA ASN A 348 8.36 -1.94 -18.04
C ASN A 348 7.52 -3.23 -18.03
N ARG A 349 7.50 -3.94 -19.16
CA ARG A 349 6.71 -5.20 -19.31
C ARG A 349 7.21 -6.36 -18.45
N LYS A 350 8.47 -6.31 -17.98
CA LYS A 350 9.07 -7.31 -17.08
C LYS A 350 8.88 -6.97 -15.61
N ALA A 351 8.30 -5.80 -15.32
CA ALA A 351 8.09 -5.38 -13.95
C ALA A 351 7.04 -6.25 -13.25
N GLU A 352 7.39 -6.74 -12.08
CA GLU A 352 6.53 -7.55 -11.24
C GLU A 352 6.53 -7.06 -9.79
N TYR A 353 5.49 -7.38 -9.04
CA TYR A 353 5.44 -7.12 -7.60
C TYR A 353 6.25 -8.16 -6.83
N PHE A 354 7.04 -7.70 -5.87
CA PHE A 354 7.85 -8.56 -5.01
C PHE A 354 7.87 -8.04 -3.56
N MET A 355 8.32 -8.88 -2.65
CA MET A 355 8.54 -8.53 -1.23
C MET A 355 10.04 -8.44 -0.97
N ILE A 356 10.46 -7.42 -0.21
CA ILE A 356 11.84 -7.19 0.22
C ILE A 356 12.14 -7.98 1.50
#